data_296af319b48d7b7d7ad202f4e6c8e302
#
_entry.id   296af319b48d7b7d7ad202f4e6c8e302
#
_cell.length_a   1.000
_cell.length_b   1.000
_cell.length_c   1.000
_cell.angle_alpha   90.00
_cell.angle_beta   90.00
_cell.angle_gamma   90.00
#
_symmetry.space_group_name_H-M   'P 1'
#
loop_
_entity.id
_entity.type
_entity.pdbx_description
1 polymer ?
#
loop_
_entity_poly.entity_id
_entity_poly.type
_entity_poly.pdbx_seq_one_letter_code
_entity_poly.pdbx_strand_id
1 'polypeptide(L)'
;MSESLLNWDLQSFVIINSHLTSTFLDFLCPLLRNKYFWAPLYAFLFSFLIINYKGKGLLMILFLVLVVVLADQLSSELIKPHVRRLRPCNDPFVKEYVRLLVGCGGGFSFPSSHATNHFAVAVYLTTLFYSKWKWILPLSILWAFSISYSQIY
;
A
#
# COMPACT_ATOMS: atom_id res chain seq x y z
N MET A 1 -21.13 -4.21 10.04
CA MET A 1 -20.72 -5.00 8.85
C MET A 1 -21.51 -6.30 8.91
N SER A 2 -22.10 -6.78 7.80
CA SER A 2 -22.86 -8.04 7.84
C SER A 2 -21.92 -9.21 8.15
N GLU A 3 -22.41 -10.24 8.85
CA GLU A 3 -21.60 -11.43 9.20
C GLU A 3 -21.01 -12.12 7.97
N SER A 4 -21.73 -12.10 6.85
CA SER A 4 -21.25 -12.65 5.59
C SER A 4 -20.02 -11.92 5.07
N LEU A 5 -19.96 -10.57 5.11
CA LEU A 5 -18.80 -9.78 4.69
C LEU A 5 -17.59 -10.03 5.60
N LEU A 6 -17.81 -10.19 6.89
CA LEU A 6 -16.74 -10.50 7.83
C LEU A 6 -16.14 -11.88 7.55
N ASN A 7 -16.98 -12.87 7.29
CA ASN A 7 -16.54 -14.24 6.94
C ASN A 7 -15.74 -14.24 5.62
N TRP A 8 -16.19 -13.52 4.60
CA TRP A 8 -15.46 -13.38 3.33
C TRP A 8 -14.08 -12.73 3.53
N ASP A 9 -14.01 -11.68 4.33
CA ASP A 9 -12.75 -10.99 4.65
C ASP A 9 -11.76 -11.93 5.35
N LEU A 10 -12.22 -12.65 6.38
CA LEU A 10 -11.41 -13.60 7.13
C LEU A 10 -10.94 -14.78 6.27
N GLN A 11 -11.83 -15.38 5.47
CA GLN A 11 -11.46 -16.46 4.57
C GLN A 11 -10.44 -16.02 3.53
N SER A 12 -10.65 -14.85 2.92
CA SER A 12 -9.71 -14.28 1.95
C SER A 12 -8.33 -14.03 2.58
N PHE A 13 -8.32 -13.50 3.81
CA PHE A 13 -7.08 -13.29 4.56
C PHE A 13 -6.34 -14.63 4.80
N VAL A 14 -7.03 -15.65 5.32
CA VAL A 14 -6.42 -16.97 5.62
C VAL A 14 -5.89 -17.63 4.34
N ILE A 15 -6.64 -17.55 3.23
CA ILE A 15 -6.20 -18.09 1.94
C ILE A 15 -4.89 -17.43 1.51
N ILE A 16 -4.80 -16.12 1.54
CA ILE A 16 -3.60 -15.37 1.10
C ILE A 16 -2.42 -15.61 2.05
N ASN A 17 -2.65 -15.51 3.36
CA ASN A 17 -1.60 -15.53 4.37
C ASN A 17 -1.07 -16.94 4.67
N SER A 18 -1.93 -17.98 4.58
CA SER A 18 -1.58 -19.33 5.01
C SER A 18 -1.54 -20.36 3.88
N HIS A 19 -2.36 -20.21 2.83
CA HIS A 19 -2.44 -21.21 1.75
C HIS A 19 -1.68 -20.79 0.48
N LEU A 20 -1.71 -19.50 0.10
CA LEU A 20 -1.00 -19.00 -1.07
C LEU A 20 0.45 -18.60 -0.73
N THR A 21 1.18 -19.49 -0.07
CA THR A 21 2.55 -19.24 0.38
C THR A 21 3.59 -19.86 -0.56
N SER A 22 4.70 -19.17 -0.76
CA SER A 22 5.86 -19.69 -1.47
C SER A 22 7.15 -19.05 -0.98
N THR A 23 8.28 -19.75 -1.09
CA THR A 23 9.60 -19.23 -0.71
C THR A 23 9.93 -17.91 -1.43
N PHE A 24 9.49 -17.78 -2.67
CA PHE A 24 9.67 -16.52 -3.44
C PHE A 24 8.89 -15.36 -2.81
N LEU A 25 7.61 -15.57 -2.46
CA LEU A 25 6.79 -14.54 -1.83
C LEU A 25 7.26 -14.24 -0.41
N ASP A 26 7.77 -15.23 0.31
CA ASP A 26 8.35 -15.05 1.65
C ASP A 26 9.54 -14.08 1.64
N PHE A 27 10.31 -14.09 0.56
CA PHE A 27 11.40 -13.14 0.35
C PHE A 27 10.90 -11.79 -0.18
N LEU A 28 10.00 -11.82 -1.17
CA LEU A 28 9.55 -10.63 -1.87
C LEU A 28 8.64 -9.73 -1.02
N CYS A 29 7.66 -10.29 -0.33
CA CYS A 29 6.67 -9.50 0.41
C CYS A 29 7.27 -8.62 1.52
N PRO A 30 8.22 -9.10 2.35
CA PRO A 30 8.92 -8.24 3.30
C PRO A 30 9.69 -7.10 2.65
N LEU A 31 10.30 -7.31 1.47
CA LEU A 31 10.98 -6.25 0.72
C LEU A 31 10.00 -5.19 0.24
N LEU A 32 8.88 -5.59 -0.41
CA LEU A 32 7.85 -4.67 -0.90
C LEU A 32 7.23 -3.84 0.24
N ARG A 33 7.18 -4.40 1.44
CA ARG A 33 6.67 -3.77 2.64
C ARG A 33 7.66 -2.77 3.27
N ASN A 34 8.95 -2.91 2.97
CA ASN A 34 9.99 -2.05 3.51
C ASN A 34 10.02 -0.70 2.77
N LYS A 35 9.76 0.39 3.49
CA LYS A 35 9.78 1.75 2.92
C LYS A 35 11.12 2.14 2.28
N TYR A 36 12.24 1.64 2.81
CA TYR A 36 13.58 1.94 2.29
C TYR A 36 13.87 1.25 0.97
N PHE A 37 13.21 0.13 0.69
CA PHE A 37 13.30 -0.56 -0.61
C PHE A 37 12.87 0.34 -1.78
N TRP A 38 11.93 1.24 -1.54
CA TRP A 38 11.38 2.16 -2.55
C TRP A 38 12.16 3.46 -2.68
N ALA A 39 13.13 3.74 -1.79
CA ALA A 39 13.90 4.98 -1.81
C ALA A 39 14.60 5.23 -3.15
N PRO A 40 15.25 4.24 -3.82
CA PRO A 40 15.85 4.46 -5.14
C PRO A 40 14.82 4.84 -6.22
N LEU A 41 13.62 4.24 -6.19
CA LEU A 41 12.56 4.56 -7.14
C LEU A 41 12.08 6.01 -6.96
N TYR A 42 11.87 6.45 -5.72
CA TYR A 42 11.48 7.83 -5.45
C TYR A 42 12.59 8.83 -5.79
N ALA A 43 13.85 8.50 -5.50
CA ALA A 43 14.98 9.32 -5.90
C ALA A 43 15.06 9.47 -7.42
N PHE A 44 14.89 8.37 -8.17
CA PHE A 44 14.80 8.40 -9.63
C PHE A 44 13.62 9.26 -10.11
N LEU A 45 12.43 9.08 -9.55
CA LEU A 45 11.23 9.83 -9.93
C LEU A 45 11.42 11.34 -9.71
N PHE A 46 11.95 11.73 -8.56
CA PHE A 46 12.19 13.14 -8.25
C PHE A 46 13.24 13.76 -9.18
N SER A 47 14.35 13.06 -9.40
CA SER A 47 15.38 13.48 -10.34
C SER A 47 14.83 13.60 -11.77
N PHE A 48 14.04 12.63 -12.21
CA PHE A 48 13.39 12.65 -13.51
C PHE A 48 12.45 13.86 -13.67
N LEU A 49 11.64 14.16 -12.66
CA LEU A 49 10.73 15.31 -12.70
C LEU A 49 11.48 16.63 -12.75
N ILE A 50 12.54 16.79 -11.95
CA ILE A 50 13.32 18.03 -11.91
C ILE A 50 14.07 18.24 -13.23
N ILE A 51 14.74 17.22 -13.74
CA ILE A 51 15.55 17.31 -14.96
C ILE A 51 14.67 17.61 -16.19
N ASN A 52 13.56 16.91 -16.34
CA ASN A 52 12.73 16.99 -17.55
C ASN A 52 11.71 18.15 -17.51
N TYR A 53 11.25 18.54 -16.32
CA TYR A 53 10.18 19.54 -16.18
C TYR A 53 10.63 20.82 -15.44
N LYS A 54 11.86 20.87 -14.93
CA LYS A 54 12.46 22.05 -14.24
C LYS A 54 11.55 22.56 -13.11
N GLY A 55 11.19 23.84 -13.11
CA GLY A 55 10.31 24.44 -12.09
C GLY A 55 8.92 23.78 -12.00
N LYS A 56 8.37 23.34 -13.12
CA LYS A 56 7.12 22.54 -13.09
C LYS A 56 7.33 21.19 -12.43
N GLY A 57 8.51 20.58 -12.58
CA GLY A 57 8.86 19.33 -11.91
C GLY A 57 8.87 19.47 -10.37
N LEU A 58 9.40 20.59 -9.87
CA LEU A 58 9.36 20.88 -8.43
C LEU A 58 7.92 21.02 -7.92
N LEU A 59 7.07 21.70 -8.69
CA LEU A 59 5.64 21.81 -8.35
C LEU A 59 4.92 20.44 -8.36
N MET A 60 5.25 19.57 -9.34
CA MET A 60 4.73 18.20 -9.38
C MET A 60 5.15 17.40 -8.16
N ILE A 61 6.40 17.53 -7.69
CA ILE A 61 6.86 16.87 -6.47
C ILE A 61 6.12 17.41 -5.24
N LEU A 62 5.93 18.72 -5.15
CA LEU A 62 5.19 19.34 -4.04
C LEU A 62 3.75 18.80 -3.96
N PHE A 63 3.05 18.72 -5.10
CA PHE A 63 1.70 18.14 -5.14
C PHE A 63 1.71 16.63 -4.84
N LEU A 64 2.71 15.88 -5.29
CA LEU A 64 2.85 14.46 -4.94
C LEU A 64 2.97 14.28 -3.42
N VAL A 65 3.83 15.06 -2.78
CA VAL A 65 3.99 15.03 -1.31
C VAL A 65 2.68 15.39 -0.62
N LEU A 66 1.99 16.43 -1.08
CA LEU A 66 0.70 16.84 -0.53
C LEU A 66 -0.35 15.72 -0.65
N VAL A 67 -0.45 15.08 -1.81
CA VAL A 67 -1.36 13.95 -2.04
C VAL A 67 -1.08 12.78 -1.09
N VAL A 68 0.19 12.43 -0.89
CA VAL A 68 0.58 11.35 0.04
C VAL A 68 0.26 11.72 1.48
N VAL A 69 0.57 12.95 1.90
CA VAL A 69 0.25 13.44 3.26
C VAL A 69 -1.24 13.40 3.51
N LEU A 70 -2.05 13.89 2.58
CA LEU A 70 -3.52 13.86 2.70
C LEU A 70 -4.05 12.42 2.74
N ALA A 71 -3.55 11.54 1.89
CA ALA A 71 -3.93 10.12 1.86
C ALA A 71 -3.60 9.42 3.19
N ASP A 72 -2.41 9.69 3.74
CA ASP A 72 -1.99 9.14 5.03
C ASP A 72 -2.85 9.67 6.19
N GLN A 73 -3.08 10.97 6.27
CA GLN A 73 -3.92 11.60 7.29
C GLN A 73 -5.36 11.07 7.24
N LEU A 74 -5.96 11.01 6.04
CA LEU A 74 -7.31 10.49 5.88
C LEU A 74 -7.39 9.01 6.32
N SER A 75 -6.41 8.19 5.95
CA SER A 75 -6.41 6.77 6.32
C SER A 75 -6.12 6.56 7.80
N SER A 76 -5.11 7.23 8.34
CA SER A 76 -4.59 6.95 9.68
C SER A 76 -5.34 7.66 10.79
N GLU A 77 -5.70 8.93 10.60
CA GLU A 77 -6.31 9.76 11.65
C GLU A 77 -7.84 9.79 11.55
N LEU A 78 -8.39 9.69 10.33
CA LEU A 78 -9.83 9.77 10.16
C LEU A 78 -10.48 8.38 10.11
N ILE A 79 -10.08 7.52 9.17
CA ILE A 79 -10.83 6.27 8.91
C ILE A 79 -10.47 5.17 9.92
N LYS A 80 -9.18 4.95 10.23
CA LYS A 80 -8.76 3.89 11.17
C LYS A 80 -9.43 3.97 12.54
N PRO A 81 -9.49 5.14 13.22
CA PRO A 81 -10.12 5.25 14.52
C PRO A 81 -11.64 5.01 14.51
N HIS A 82 -12.28 5.24 13.34
CA HIS A 82 -13.72 4.99 13.19
C HIS A 82 -14.02 3.51 12.93
N VAL A 83 -13.22 2.86 12.08
CA VAL A 83 -13.43 1.44 11.74
C VAL A 83 -12.98 0.51 12.86
N ARG A 84 -11.89 0.83 13.56
CA ARG A 84 -11.32 0.10 14.71
C ARG A 84 -11.10 -1.40 14.46
N ARG A 85 -10.85 -1.80 13.23
CA ARG A 85 -10.55 -3.20 12.90
C ARG A 85 -9.20 -3.60 13.50
N LEU A 86 -9.21 -4.62 14.34
CA LEU A 86 -7.98 -5.19 14.89
C LEU A 86 -7.10 -5.77 13.76
N ARG A 87 -5.80 -5.81 14.00
CA ARG A 87 -4.91 -6.55 13.09
C ARG A 87 -5.12 -8.05 13.29
N PRO A 88 -5.09 -8.87 12.23
CA PRO A 88 -5.26 -10.31 12.36
C PRO A 88 -4.34 -10.94 13.41
N CYS A 89 -3.11 -10.47 13.52
CA CYS A 89 -2.14 -10.92 14.54
C CYS A 89 -2.50 -10.50 15.99
N ASN A 90 -3.40 -9.54 16.19
CA ASN A 90 -3.89 -9.09 17.49
C ASN A 90 -5.36 -9.47 17.73
N ASP A 91 -6.00 -10.09 16.73
CA ASP A 91 -7.39 -10.53 16.82
C ASP A 91 -7.47 -11.89 17.53
N PRO A 92 -8.18 -11.99 18.67
CA PRO A 92 -8.28 -13.26 19.43
C PRO A 92 -8.80 -14.45 18.62
N PHE A 93 -9.64 -14.21 17.61
CA PHE A 93 -10.26 -15.27 16.82
C PHE A 93 -9.42 -15.74 15.64
N VAL A 94 -8.46 -14.92 15.20
CA VAL A 94 -7.72 -15.17 13.95
C VAL A 94 -6.22 -15.37 14.20
N LYS A 95 -5.68 -14.84 15.27
CA LYS A 95 -4.22 -14.80 15.56
C LYS A 95 -3.52 -16.17 15.46
N GLU A 96 -4.22 -17.25 15.77
CA GLU A 96 -3.65 -18.60 15.72
C GLU A 96 -3.42 -19.12 14.30
N TYR A 97 -4.12 -18.54 13.33
CA TYR A 97 -3.99 -18.88 11.91
C TYR A 97 -3.07 -17.94 11.15
N VAL A 98 -2.53 -16.92 11.83
CA VAL A 98 -1.72 -15.87 11.19
C VAL A 98 -0.27 -16.30 11.10
N ARG A 99 0.24 -16.39 9.89
CA ARG A 99 1.65 -16.56 9.60
C ARG A 99 2.32 -15.18 9.55
N LEU A 100 3.24 -14.92 10.47
CA LEU A 100 3.97 -13.66 10.56
C LEU A 100 5.37 -13.79 9.96
N LEU A 101 5.62 -13.08 8.86
CA LEU A 101 6.98 -12.93 8.29
C LEU A 101 7.71 -11.71 8.85
N VAL A 102 6.98 -10.76 9.37
CA VAL A 102 7.51 -9.54 10.01
C VAL A 102 6.73 -9.27 11.28
N GLY A 103 7.29 -8.45 12.18
CA GLY A 103 6.65 -8.14 13.46
C GLY A 103 5.22 -7.62 13.30
N CYS A 104 4.34 -8.06 14.21
CA CYS A 104 2.99 -7.53 14.30
C CYS A 104 3.02 -6.05 14.67
N GLY A 105 2.52 -5.19 13.81
CA GLY A 105 2.45 -3.76 14.07
C GLY A 105 1.34 -3.40 15.07
N GLY A 106 1.49 -2.27 15.77
CA GLY A 106 0.45 -1.73 16.65
C GLY A 106 -0.72 -1.07 15.90
N GLY A 107 -1.77 -0.71 16.65
CA GLY A 107 -2.94 0.01 16.15
C GLY A 107 -3.88 -0.82 15.27
N PHE A 108 -4.80 -0.12 14.58
CA PHE A 108 -5.82 -0.73 13.74
C PHE A 108 -5.29 -1.14 12.35
N SER A 109 -5.96 -2.12 11.72
CA SER A 109 -5.53 -2.69 10.43
C SER A 109 -6.12 -2.00 9.20
N PHE A 110 -7.33 -1.47 9.28
CA PHE A 110 -8.06 -0.95 8.12
C PHE A 110 -8.38 0.54 8.22
N PRO A 111 -8.18 1.29 7.15
CA PRO A 111 -7.49 0.89 5.92
C PRO A 111 -5.97 0.77 6.10
N SER A 112 -5.29 0.09 5.17
CA SER A 112 -3.83 0.04 5.16
C SER A 112 -3.26 1.37 4.66
N SER A 113 -2.52 2.10 5.49
CA SER A 113 -1.87 3.36 5.07
C SER A 113 -0.86 3.13 3.95
N HIS A 114 -0.14 1.99 3.96
CA HIS A 114 0.76 1.63 2.86
C HIS A 114 -0.01 1.50 1.54
N ALA A 115 -1.10 0.75 1.52
CA ALA A 115 -1.94 0.61 0.34
C ALA A 115 -2.48 1.98 -0.11
N THR A 116 -3.09 2.74 0.80
CA THR A 116 -3.68 4.05 0.50
C THR A 116 -2.66 4.99 -0.13
N ASN A 117 -1.46 5.10 0.45
CA ASN A 117 -0.41 5.99 -0.03
C ASN A 117 0.10 5.58 -1.42
N HIS A 118 0.30 4.27 -1.66
CA HIS A 118 0.79 3.80 -2.97
C HIS A 118 -0.27 3.92 -4.07
N PHE A 119 -1.55 3.69 -3.76
CA PHE A 119 -2.62 3.97 -4.71
C PHE A 119 -2.77 5.46 -4.99
N ALA A 120 -2.61 6.33 -4.00
CA ALA A 120 -2.62 7.78 -4.20
C ALA A 120 -1.48 8.23 -5.14
N VAL A 121 -0.26 7.70 -4.95
CA VAL A 121 0.87 7.92 -5.88
C VAL A 121 0.56 7.38 -7.27
N ALA A 122 0.02 6.17 -7.39
CA ALA A 122 -0.32 5.55 -8.67
C ALA A 122 -1.34 6.38 -9.46
N VAL A 123 -2.39 6.84 -8.80
CA VAL A 123 -3.39 7.73 -9.42
C VAL A 123 -2.77 9.05 -9.82
N TYR A 124 -1.96 9.67 -8.96
CA TYR A 124 -1.29 10.92 -9.25
C TYR A 124 -0.36 10.81 -10.48
N LEU A 125 0.50 9.80 -10.53
CA LEU A 125 1.37 9.57 -11.68
C LEU A 125 0.58 9.31 -12.96
N THR A 126 -0.52 8.56 -12.86
CA THR A 126 -1.42 8.33 -13.98
C THR A 126 -2.00 9.64 -14.50
N THR A 127 -2.50 10.52 -13.64
CA THR A 127 -3.06 11.82 -14.07
C THR A 127 -2.03 12.70 -14.76
N LEU A 128 -0.78 12.65 -14.33
CA LEU A 128 0.30 13.44 -14.95
C LEU A 128 0.73 12.91 -16.31
N PHE A 129 0.79 11.59 -16.47
CA PHE A 129 1.50 10.99 -17.61
C PHE A 129 0.62 10.19 -18.56
N TYR A 130 -0.63 9.90 -18.26
CA TYR A 130 -1.51 9.06 -19.08
C TYR A 130 -1.65 9.54 -20.53
N SER A 131 -1.69 10.85 -20.75
CA SER A 131 -1.80 11.43 -22.10
C SER A 131 -0.58 11.14 -22.98
N LYS A 132 0.59 11.02 -22.37
CA LYS A 132 1.86 10.75 -23.05
C LYS A 132 2.19 9.26 -23.09
N TRP A 133 1.80 8.53 -22.04
CA TRP A 133 2.18 7.14 -21.87
C TRP A 133 1.06 6.36 -21.18
N LYS A 134 0.26 5.67 -21.96
CA LYS A 134 -0.92 4.94 -21.49
C LYS A 134 -0.60 3.75 -20.58
N TRP A 135 0.60 3.19 -20.72
CA TRP A 135 1.06 2.08 -19.89
C TRP A 135 1.29 2.48 -18.41
N ILE A 136 1.34 3.78 -18.11
CA ILE A 136 1.50 4.25 -16.73
C ILE A 136 0.35 3.77 -15.83
N LEU A 137 -0.87 3.72 -16.33
CA LEU A 137 -2.02 3.27 -15.56
C LEU A 137 -1.88 1.80 -15.12
N PRO A 138 -1.76 0.79 -16.03
CA PRO A 138 -1.66 -0.59 -15.59
C PRO A 138 -0.39 -0.86 -14.76
N LEU A 139 0.73 -0.23 -15.07
CA LEU A 139 1.98 -0.42 -14.33
C LEU A 139 1.90 0.15 -12.90
N SER A 140 1.39 1.37 -12.74
CA SER A 140 1.27 1.98 -11.41
C SER A 140 0.21 1.29 -10.53
N ILE A 141 -0.88 0.83 -11.13
CA ILE A 141 -1.90 0.06 -10.41
C ILE A 141 -1.35 -1.31 -10.00
N LEU A 142 -0.64 -2.03 -10.89
CA LEU A 142 0.00 -3.30 -10.56
C LEU A 142 1.02 -3.14 -9.43
N TRP A 143 1.82 -2.07 -9.49
CA TRP A 143 2.77 -1.72 -8.42
C TRP A 143 2.07 -1.47 -7.08
N ALA A 144 1.04 -0.61 -7.03
CA ALA A 144 0.30 -0.34 -5.80
C ALA A 144 -0.42 -1.59 -5.27
N PHE A 145 -0.94 -2.43 -6.17
CA PHE A 145 -1.58 -3.69 -5.82
C PHE A 145 -0.60 -4.70 -5.22
N SER A 146 0.61 -4.83 -5.78
CA SER A 146 1.65 -5.73 -5.25
C SER A 146 2.06 -5.36 -3.82
N ILE A 147 2.15 -4.06 -3.52
CA ILE A 147 2.43 -3.58 -2.17
C ILE A 147 1.24 -3.85 -1.25
N SER A 148 0.01 -3.65 -1.73
CA SER A 148 -1.20 -3.96 -0.95
C SER A 148 -1.30 -5.44 -0.63
N TYR A 149 -1.00 -6.31 -1.60
CA TYR A 149 -0.92 -7.75 -1.40
C TYR A 149 0.10 -8.12 -0.32
N SER A 150 1.29 -7.50 -0.36
CA SER A 150 2.34 -7.74 0.65
C SER A 150 1.94 -7.35 2.09
N GLN A 151 0.90 -6.52 2.27
CA GLN A 151 0.38 -6.18 3.60
C GLN A 151 -0.54 -7.27 4.17
N ILE A 152 -1.12 -8.12 3.32
CA ILE A 152 -2.01 -9.21 3.70
C ILE A 152 -1.22 -10.50 3.86
N TYR A 153 -0.21 -10.71 3.00
CA TYR A 153 0.68 -11.87 2.99
C TYR A 153 1.58 -11.90 4.23
#